data_73c2999570fedd1a606560efbf9ff1f6
#
_entry.id   73c2999570fedd1a606560efbf9ff1f6
#
_cell.length_a   1.000
_cell.length_b   1.000
_cell.length_c   1.000
_cell.angle_alpha   90.00
_cell.angle_beta   90.00
_cell.angle_gamma   90.00
#
_symmetry.space_group_name_H-M   'P 1'
#
loop_
_entity.id
_entity.type
_entity.pdbx_description
1 polymer ?
#
loop_
_entity_poly.entity_id
_entity_poly.type
_entity_poly.pdbx_seq_one_letter_code
_entity_poly.pdbx_strand_id
1 'polypeptide(L)'
;MEIYLVDGTYELFRHYYALPSVRDRDGREVAAVRGVLSSVLGMIKGGATHIAVATDHVIESFRNKLWPGYKTGDGIEPDLLAQFSLLEEVLVAAGVVVWPMVEFEADDAMAAAAVAASKNTDVTRVILCTPDKDLAQCVSGSRIVQLNRRKQITIDEAGVIQKFGVAPESIPDYLALVGDAADGYPGLPGWGAKSSAAVLAKFLHLESIPKNWREWRVNATNPGSLADTLCREWENAILFRRLATLRTDIRLFDDVDELRWLGPSSGFDALAARLDATRTERTPAATRRKSSATKS
;
A
#
# COMPACT_ATOMS: atom_id res chain seq x y z
N MET A 1 5.86 -8.55 21.24
CA MET A 1 5.60 -9.32 19.98
C MET A 1 5.71 -8.42 18.76
N GLU A 2 5.98 -8.98 17.57
CA GLU A 2 5.94 -8.24 16.31
C GLU A 2 4.69 -8.60 15.53
N ILE A 3 4.06 -7.58 14.91
CA ILE A 3 2.86 -7.73 14.08
C ILE A 3 3.25 -7.45 12.62
N TYR A 4 2.92 -8.38 11.74
CA TYR A 4 3.20 -8.26 10.31
C TYR A 4 1.90 -7.98 9.55
N LEU A 5 1.82 -6.81 8.91
CA LEU A 5 0.69 -6.39 8.09
C LEU A 5 1.13 -6.41 6.62
N VAL A 6 0.53 -7.25 5.82
CA VAL A 6 0.97 -7.51 4.45
C VAL A 6 -0.03 -6.90 3.46
N ASP A 7 0.47 -6.11 2.55
CA ASP A 7 -0.26 -5.63 1.39
C ASP A 7 -0.44 -6.77 0.38
N GLY A 8 -1.61 -7.41 0.43
CA GLY A 8 -1.95 -8.54 -0.41
C GLY A 8 -2.16 -8.15 -1.87
N THR A 9 -2.70 -6.97 -2.12
CA THR A 9 -2.88 -6.42 -3.47
C THR A 9 -1.53 -6.22 -4.14
N TYR A 10 -0.61 -5.49 -3.50
CA TYR A 10 0.74 -5.30 -4.01
C TYR A 10 1.46 -6.62 -4.25
N GLU A 11 1.40 -7.56 -3.29
CA GLU A 11 2.03 -8.86 -3.43
C GLU A 11 1.42 -9.65 -4.60
N LEU A 12 0.10 -9.61 -4.80
CA LEU A 12 -0.57 -10.28 -5.91
C LEU A 12 -0.12 -9.72 -7.26
N PHE A 13 -0.17 -8.40 -7.43
CA PHE A 13 0.32 -7.72 -8.63
C PHE A 13 1.79 -8.05 -8.90
N ARG A 14 2.62 -7.96 -7.87
CA ARG A 14 4.06 -8.24 -7.98
C ARG A 14 4.33 -9.65 -8.48
N HIS A 15 3.65 -10.64 -7.91
CA HIS A 15 3.84 -12.03 -8.31
C HIS A 15 3.28 -12.30 -9.70
N TYR A 16 2.15 -11.70 -10.05
CA TYR A 16 1.54 -11.87 -11.35
C TYR A 16 2.45 -11.42 -12.49
N TYR A 17 3.11 -10.26 -12.34
CA TYR A 17 4.02 -9.76 -13.38
C TYR A 17 5.44 -10.34 -13.31
N ALA A 18 5.80 -11.02 -12.24
CA ALA A 18 7.15 -11.57 -12.06
C ALA A 18 7.25 -13.07 -12.36
N LEU A 19 6.19 -13.83 -12.16
CA LEU A 19 6.18 -15.28 -12.30
C LEU A 19 5.71 -15.71 -13.69
N PRO A 20 6.20 -16.86 -14.20
CA PRO A 20 5.58 -17.51 -15.35
C PRO A 20 4.13 -17.88 -15.04
N SER A 21 3.28 -17.86 -16.07
CA SER A 21 1.88 -18.32 -15.95
C SER A 21 1.82 -19.79 -15.56
N VAL A 22 0.95 -20.09 -14.59
CA VAL A 22 0.64 -21.46 -14.14
C VAL A 22 -0.87 -21.58 -14.04
N ARG A 23 -1.43 -22.57 -14.73
CA ARG A 23 -2.87 -22.80 -14.68
C ARG A 23 -3.18 -24.08 -13.88
N ASP A 24 -4.24 -24.02 -13.07
CA ASP A 24 -4.76 -25.18 -12.37
C ASP A 24 -5.48 -26.17 -13.35
N ARG A 25 -6.05 -27.24 -12.80
CA ARG A 25 -6.78 -28.24 -13.61
C ARG A 25 -7.99 -27.67 -14.33
N ASP A 26 -8.60 -26.62 -13.77
CA ASP A 26 -9.78 -25.95 -14.32
C ASP A 26 -9.38 -24.86 -15.34
N GLY A 27 -8.08 -24.70 -15.61
CA GLY A 27 -7.53 -23.71 -16.55
C GLY A 27 -7.41 -22.30 -15.98
N ARG A 28 -7.61 -22.08 -14.66
CA ARG A 28 -7.50 -20.78 -14.02
C ARG A 28 -6.02 -20.43 -13.78
N GLU A 29 -5.66 -19.18 -14.01
CA GLU A 29 -4.34 -18.67 -13.67
C GLU A 29 -4.17 -18.60 -12.15
N VAL A 30 -3.11 -19.22 -11.60
CA VAL A 30 -2.90 -19.36 -10.15
C VAL A 30 -1.48 -19.04 -9.71
N ALA A 31 -0.58 -18.66 -10.61
CA ALA A 31 0.82 -18.43 -10.28
C ALA A 31 1.02 -17.38 -9.21
N ALA A 32 0.29 -16.25 -9.31
CA ALA A 32 0.41 -15.18 -8.35
C ALA A 32 -0.10 -15.59 -6.96
N VAL A 33 -1.26 -16.24 -6.88
CA VAL A 33 -1.81 -16.78 -5.62
C VAL A 33 -0.81 -17.71 -4.93
N ARG A 34 -0.24 -18.66 -5.69
CA ARG A 34 0.79 -19.59 -5.17
C ARG A 34 2.03 -18.83 -4.66
N GLY A 35 2.45 -17.82 -5.39
CA GLY A 35 3.59 -16.98 -5.02
C GLY A 35 3.34 -16.22 -3.71
N VAL A 36 2.17 -15.59 -3.57
CA VAL A 36 1.80 -14.87 -2.34
C VAL A 36 1.66 -15.84 -1.17
N LEU A 37 0.93 -16.95 -1.35
CA LEU A 37 0.78 -17.98 -0.31
C LEU A 37 2.15 -18.48 0.18
N SER A 38 3.02 -18.87 -0.74
CA SER A 38 4.38 -19.33 -0.41
C SER A 38 5.17 -18.26 0.35
N SER A 39 5.02 -16.99 -0.06
CA SER A 39 5.67 -15.85 0.57
C SER A 39 5.20 -15.63 2.00
N VAL A 40 3.88 -15.69 2.25
CA VAL A 40 3.27 -15.53 3.58
C VAL A 40 3.62 -16.70 4.50
N LEU A 41 3.49 -17.94 4.01
CA LEU A 41 3.91 -19.12 4.78
C LEU A 41 5.42 -19.11 5.09
N GLY A 42 6.23 -18.55 4.19
CA GLY A 42 7.65 -18.31 4.42
C GLY A 42 7.90 -17.34 5.57
N MET A 43 7.08 -16.30 5.73
CA MET A 43 7.18 -15.38 6.88
C MET A 43 6.85 -16.09 8.19
N ILE A 44 5.78 -16.88 8.20
CA ILE A 44 5.35 -17.66 9.37
C ILE A 44 6.45 -18.66 9.75
N LYS A 45 7.01 -19.39 8.80
CA LYS A 45 8.14 -20.31 9.01
C LYS A 45 9.39 -19.57 9.50
N GLY A 46 9.54 -18.31 9.10
CA GLY A 46 10.63 -17.42 9.54
C GLY A 46 10.41 -16.81 10.93
N GLY A 47 9.30 -17.14 11.61
CA GLY A 47 9.03 -16.71 13.00
C GLY A 47 7.96 -15.63 13.14
N ALA A 48 7.29 -15.20 12.08
CA ALA A 48 6.14 -14.30 12.19
C ALA A 48 4.98 -15.05 12.86
N THR A 49 4.60 -14.62 14.07
CA THR A 49 3.52 -15.25 14.85
C THR A 49 2.19 -14.53 14.71
N HIS A 50 2.21 -13.22 14.47
CA HIS A 50 1.01 -12.39 14.29
C HIS A 50 1.09 -11.76 12.91
N ILE A 51 0.15 -12.11 12.04
CA ILE A 51 0.16 -11.73 10.65
C ILE A 51 -1.26 -11.53 10.11
N ALA A 52 -1.46 -10.47 9.38
CA ALA A 52 -2.67 -10.21 8.62
C ALA A 52 -2.34 -9.75 7.21
N VAL A 53 -3.23 -10.01 6.27
CA VAL A 53 -3.13 -9.61 4.87
C VAL A 53 -4.35 -8.77 4.52
N ALA A 54 -4.13 -7.55 4.02
CA ALA A 54 -5.19 -6.70 3.48
C ALA A 54 -5.22 -6.81 1.95
N THR A 55 -6.41 -6.83 1.36
CA THR A 55 -6.61 -6.88 -0.10
C THR A 55 -7.66 -5.86 -0.53
N ASP A 56 -7.48 -5.28 -1.71
CA ASP A 56 -8.54 -4.52 -2.39
C ASP A 56 -9.49 -5.53 -3.07
N HIS A 57 -10.42 -6.07 -2.30
CA HIS A 57 -11.43 -7.01 -2.85
C HIS A 57 -12.24 -6.33 -3.97
N VAL A 58 -12.51 -5.04 -3.80
CA VAL A 58 -12.99 -4.13 -4.83
C VAL A 58 -11.93 -3.04 -5.00
N ILE A 59 -11.52 -2.79 -6.24
CA ILE A 59 -10.45 -1.81 -6.52
C ILE A 59 -10.90 -0.38 -6.26
N GLU A 60 -12.15 -0.07 -6.63
CA GLU A 60 -12.76 1.23 -6.37
C GLU A 60 -13.08 1.39 -4.87
N SER A 61 -12.81 2.58 -4.36
CA SER A 61 -13.04 2.92 -2.96
C SER A 61 -13.88 4.20 -2.81
N PHE A 62 -14.09 4.63 -1.57
CA PHE A 62 -14.74 5.92 -1.30
C PHE A 62 -14.04 7.11 -2.00
N ARG A 63 -12.74 6.98 -2.33
CA ARG A 63 -11.96 8.02 -3.00
C ARG A 63 -12.44 8.30 -4.43
N ASN A 64 -13.00 7.30 -5.12
CA ASN A 64 -13.59 7.47 -6.46
C ASN A 64 -14.80 8.40 -6.45
N LYS A 65 -15.51 8.52 -5.29
CA LYS A 65 -16.60 9.49 -5.11
C LYS A 65 -16.10 10.92 -4.90
N LEU A 66 -14.84 11.08 -4.44
CA LEU A 66 -14.22 12.38 -4.17
C LEU A 66 -13.52 12.95 -5.40
N TRP A 67 -12.90 12.06 -6.20
CA TRP A 67 -12.11 12.44 -7.36
C TRP A 67 -12.38 11.49 -8.53
N PRO A 68 -12.99 11.95 -9.64
CA PRO A 68 -13.33 11.10 -10.79
C PRO A 68 -12.11 10.49 -11.50
N GLY A 69 -10.93 11.09 -11.34
CA GLY A 69 -9.68 10.60 -11.90
C GLY A 69 -8.94 9.59 -10.99
N TYR A 70 -9.52 9.21 -9.84
CA TYR A 70 -8.89 8.25 -8.94
C TYR A 70 -8.81 6.86 -9.59
N LYS A 71 -7.80 6.08 -9.23
CA LYS A 71 -7.54 4.75 -9.79
C LYS A 71 -8.81 3.88 -9.80
N THR A 72 -8.98 3.10 -10.86
CA THR A 72 -10.07 2.13 -11.02
C THR A 72 -9.50 0.77 -11.36
N GLY A 73 -10.37 -0.25 -11.39
CA GLY A 73 -10.05 -1.58 -11.90
C GLY A 73 -9.89 -1.66 -13.41
N ASP A 74 -10.11 -0.55 -14.13
CA ASP A 74 -10.03 -0.52 -15.59
C ASP A 74 -8.62 -0.90 -16.09
N GLY A 75 -8.56 -1.85 -17.01
CA GLY A 75 -7.31 -2.31 -17.60
C GLY A 75 -6.56 -3.36 -16.78
N ILE A 76 -7.08 -3.80 -15.64
CA ILE A 76 -6.56 -4.98 -14.94
C ILE A 76 -6.90 -6.22 -15.78
N GLU A 77 -5.88 -7.06 -16.02
CA GLU A 77 -6.06 -8.29 -16.79
C GLU A 77 -7.07 -9.22 -16.06
N PRO A 78 -8.05 -9.82 -16.79
CA PRO A 78 -9.06 -10.69 -16.17
C PRO A 78 -8.46 -11.86 -15.37
N ASP A 79 -7.35 -12.43 -15.84
CA ASP A 79 -6.62 -13.51 -15.14
C ASP A 79 -6.01 -13.01 -13.81
N LEU A 80 -5.69 -11.74 -13.67
CA LEU A 80 -5.23 -11.16 -12.41
C LEU A 80 -6.41 -10.87 -11.50
N LEU A 81 -7.45 -10.24 -12.02
CA LEU A 81 -8.64 -9.89 -11.24
C LEU A 81 -9.30 -11.14 -10.62
N ALA A 82 -9.37 -12.24 -11.38
CA ALA A 82 -9.92 -13.50 -10.88
C ALA A 82 -9.10 -14.13 -9.73
N GLN A 83 -7.85 -13.71 -9.53
CA GLN A 83 -7.00 -14.23 -8.46
C GLN A 83 -7.20 -13.52 -7.11
N PHE A 84 -7.90 -12.40 -7.03
CA PHE A 84 -8.13 -11.71 -5.74
C PHE A 84 -8.92 -12.58 -4.77
N SER A 85 -10.14 -12.97 -5.15
CA SER A 85 -10.99 -13.83 -4.30
C SER A 85 -10.34 -15.17 -3.99
N LEU A 86 -9.61 -15.75 -4.95
CA LEU A 86 -8.87 -17.00 -4.73
C LEU A 86 -7.74 -16.84 -3.73
N LEU A 87 -7.03 -15.72 -3.75
CA LEU A 87 -5.99 -15.39 -2.78
C LEU A 87 -6.57 -15.31 -1.37
N GLU A 88 -7.68 -14.58 -1.22
CA GLU A 88 -8.37 -14.43 0.06
C GLU A 88 -8.81 -15.80 0.62
N GLU A 89 -9.46 -16.62 -0.21
CA GLU A 89 -9.89 -17.97 0.15
C GLU A 89 -8.72 -18.84 0.65
N VAL A 90 -7.62 -18.82 -0.09
CA VAL A 90 -6.44 -19.64 0.22
C VAL A 90 -5.72 -19.17 1.49
N LEU A 91 -5.59 -17.86 1.69
CA LEU A 91 -4.96 -17.30 2.89
C LEU A 91 -5.80 -17.59 4.14
N VAL A 92 -7.12 -17.45 4.06
CA VAL A 92 -8.05 -17.83 5.15
C VAL A 92 -7.92 -19.32 5.45
N ALA A 93 -7.90 -20.17 4.44
CA ALA A 93 -7.71 -21.62 4.63
C ALA A 93 -6.33 -21.94 5.25
N ALA A 94 -5.31 -21.15 4.93
CA ALA A 94 -3.98 -21.25 5.55
C ALA A 94 -3.94 -20.75 7.00
N GLY A 95 -5.06 -20.27 7.55
CA GLY A 95 -5.18 -19.76 8.92
C GLY A 95 -4.63 -18.35 9.10
N VAL A 96 -4.48 -17.61 8.02
CA VAL A 96 -4.04 -16.20 8.04
C VAL A 96 -5.26 -15.29 8.13
N VAL A 97 -5.18 -14.25 8.94
CA VAL A 97 -6.21 -13.22 8.99
C VAL A 97 -6.18 -12.42 7.70
N VAL A 98 -7.35 -12.28 7.05
CA VAL A 98 -7.49 -11.56 5.78
C VAL A 98 -8.56 -10.48 5.93
N TRP A 99 -8.25 -9.28 5.42
CA TRP A 99 -9.18 -8.16 5.36
C TRP A 99 -9.48 -7.81 3.90
N PRO A 100 -10.54 -8.40 3.30
CA PRO A 100 -10.99 -8.05 1.95
C PRO A 100 -11.74 -6.72 1.99
N MET A 101 -11.10 -5.67 1.48
CA MET A 101 -11.65 -4.33 1.56
C MET A 101 -12.60 -4.03 0.40
N VAL A 102 -13.75 -3.40 0.69
CA VAL A 102 -14.79 -3.09 -0.29
C VAL A 102 -15.03 -1.58 -0.39
N GLU A 103 -15.22 -0.89 0.74
CA GLU A 103 -15.44 0.57 0.78
C GLU A 103 -14.12 1.33 0.93
N PHE A 104 -13.17 0.75 1.65
CA PHE A 104 -11.84 1.28 1.89
C PHE A 104 -10.81 0.46 1.10
N GLU A 105 -9.57 0.93 1.09
CA GLU A 105 -8.45 0.25 0.43
C GLU A 105 -7.64 -0.61 1.42
N ALA A 106 -6.85 -1.54 0.89
CA ALA A 106 -5.93 -2.35 1.68
C ALA A 106 -5.00 -1.48 2.53
N ASP A 107 -4.55 -0.34 2.00
CA ASP A 107 -3.70 0.62 2.69
C ASP A 107 -4.40 1.23 3.91
N ASP A 108 -5.71 1.53 3.80
CA ASP A 108 -6.51 2.03 4.93
C ASP A 108 -6.61 0.98 6.04
N ALA A 109 -6.82 -0.29 5.66
CA ALA A 109 -6.85 -1.39 6.63
C ALA A 109 -5.49 -1.54 7.34
N MET A 110 -4.38 -1.50 6.58
CA MET A 110 -3.04 -1.58 7.14
C MET A 110 -2.73 -0.41 8.07
N ALA A 111 -3.13 0.81 7.70
CA ALA A 111 -2.96 2.01 8.53
C ALA A 111 -3.76 1.91 9.84
N ALA A 112 -5.04 1.53 9.75
CA ALA A 112 -5.91 1.36 10.91
C ALA A 112 -5.38 0.27 11.85
N ALA A 113 -4.99 -0.88 11.29
CA ALA A 113 -4.41 -1.99 12.05
C ALA A 113 -3.09 -1.60 12.73
N ALA A 114 -2.23 -0.84 12.05
CA ALA A 114 -0.97 -0.39 12.62
C ALA A 114 -1.18 0.52 13.82
N VAL A 115 -2.09 1.49 13.71
CA VAL A 115 -2.45 2.38 14.81
C VAL A 115 -3.08 1.62 15.97
N ALA A 116 -4.01 0.68 15.69
CA ALA A 116 -4.65 -0.13 16.71
C ALA A 116 -3.63 -1.02 17.45
N ALA A 117 -2.81 -1.78 16.71
CA ALA A 117 -1.80 -2.66 17.27
C ALA A 117 -0.74 -1.92 18.08
N SER A 118 -0.34 -0.71 17.66
CA SER A 118 0.68 0.09 18.35
C SER A 118 0.26 0.56 19.73
N LYS A 119 -1.04 0.56 20.05
CA LYS A 119 -1.55 0.92 21.38
C LYS A 119 -1.35 -0.18 22.42
N ASN A 120 -1.17 -1.44 21.98
CA ASN A 120 -0.90 -2.55 22.88
C ASN A 120 0.58 -2.53 23.32
N THR A 121 0.81 -2.54 24.63
CA THR A 121 2.17 -2.45 25.20
C THR A 121 3.03 -3.66 24.93
N ASP A 122 2.45 -4.83 24.69
CA ASP A 122 3.16 -6.07 24.37
C ASP A 122 3.64 -6.13 22.91
N VAL A 123 3.09 -5.26 22.08
CA VAL A 123 3.55 -5.10 20.70
C VAL A 123 4.83 -4.27 20.69
N THR A 124 5.94 -4.89 20.36
CA THR A 124 7.25 -4.23 20.27
C THR A 124 7.44 -3.52 18.94
N ARG A 125 6.85 -4.06 17.87
CA ARG A 125 6.94 -3.50 16.52
C ARG A 125 5.75 -3.91 15.66
N VAL A 126 5.29 -2.98 14.83
CA VAL A 126 4.37 -3.23 13.72
C VAL A 126 5.14 -3.05 12.40
N ILE A 127 5.06 -4.04 11.54
CA ILE A 127 5.82 -4.11 10.29
C ILE A 127 4.84 -4.06 9.11
N LEU A 128 4.81 -2.93 8.41
CA LEU A 128 4.03 -2.72 7.19
C LEU A 128 4.80 -3.32 6.00
N CYS A 129 4.39 -4.49 5.54
CA CYS A 129 5.05 -5.24 4.47
C CYS A 129 4.61 -4.76 3.10
N THR A 130 5.01 -3.55 2.73
CA THR A 130 4.71 -2.90 1.44
C THR A 130 5.80 -1.87 1.12
N PRO A 131 6.15 -1.62 -0.15
CA PRO A 131 7.01 -0.51 -0.56
C PRO A 131 6.21 0.77 -0.82
N ASP A 132 4.86 0.74 -0.68
CA ASP A 132 4.02 1.85 -1.04
C ASP A 132 4.34 3.10 -0.23
N LYS A 133 4.40 4.25 -0.91
CA LYS A 133 4.80 5.52 -0.29
C LYS A 133 3.75 6.09 0.65
N ASP A 134 2.48 5.74 0.43
CA ASP A 134 1.36 6.25 1.21
C ASP A 134 1.43 5.72 2.65
N LEU A 135 1.84 4.47 2.83
CA LEU A 135 2.04 3.86 4.15
C LEU A 135 3.20 4.49 4.95
N ALA A 136 4.06 5.32 4.32
CA ALA A 136 5.10 6.05 5.03
C ALA A 136 4.51 7.04 6.06
N GLN A 137 3.27 7.50 5.89
CA GLN A 137 2.56 8.34 6.86
C GLN A 137 2.29 7.63 8.19
N CYS A 138 2.26 6.30 8.18
CA CYS A 138 1.99 5.48 9.37
C CYS A 138 3.25 5.17 10.18
N VAL A 139 4.43 5.42 9.63
CA VAL A 139 5.71 5.13 10.30
C VAL A 139 5.87 6.01 11.53
N SER A 140 6.28 5.41 12.65
CA SER A 140 6.46 6.13 13.91
C SER A 140 7.65 5.56 14.69
N GLY A 141 8.68 6.37 14.80
CA GLY A 141 9.96 5.96 15.41
C GLY A 141 10.48 4.66 14.80
N SER A 142 10.80 3.72 15.67
CA SER A 142 11.14 2.33 15.32
C SER A 142 10.00 1.34 15.61
N ARG A 143 8.85 1.85 16.09
CA ARG A 143 7.72 1.03 16.55
C ARG A 143 6.78 0.63 15.42
N ILE A 144 6.50 1.54 14.48
CA ILE A 144 5.80 1.23 13.23
C ILE A 144 6.79 1.48 12.12
N VAL A 145 7.15 0.43 11.40
CA VAL A 145 8.14 0.51 10.32
C VAL A 145 7.59 -0.07 9.03
N GLN A 146 8.12 0.39 7.92
CA GLN A 146 7.80 -0.12 6.60
C GLN A 146 8.88 -1.11 6.15
N LEU A 147 8.51 -2.26 5.60
CA LEU A 147 9.42 -3.27 5.09
C LEU A 147 9.20 -3.49 3.60
N ASN A 148 10.17 -3.08 2.80
CA ASN A 148 10.24 -3.53 1.41
C ASN A 148 10.81 -4.94 1.37
N ARG A 149 9.96 -5.95 1.34
CA ARG A 149 10.35 -7.36 1.38
C ARG A 149 11.20 -7.80 0.18
N ARG A 150 10.98 -7.21 -0.98
CA ARG A 150 11.80 -7.53 -2.18
C ARG A 150 13.24 -7.08 -2.02
N LYS A 151 13.46 -5.89 -1.45
CA LYS A 151 14.79 -5.31 -1.26
C LYS A 151 15.40 -5.65 0.10
N GLN A 152 14.62 -6.24 1.02
CA GLN A 152 14.97 -6.48 2.43
C GLN A 152 15.40 -5.19 3.13
N ILE A 153 14.70 -4.09 2.85
CA ILE A 153 14.98 -2.77 3.43
C ILE A 153 13.85 -2.40 4.37
N THR A 154 14.18 -2.20 5.63
CA THR A 154 13.28 -1.61 6.62
C THR A 154 13.48 -0.10 6.65
N ILE A 155 12.38 0.63 6.66
CA ILE A 155 12.32 2.10 6.70
C ILE A 155 11.61 2.49 8.00
N ASP A 156 12.32 3.13 8.89
CA ASP A 156 11.83 3.79 10.10
C ASP A 156 11.59 5.29 9.82
N GLU A 157 11.28 6.06 10.84
CA GLU A 157 11.03 7.50 10.70
C GLU A 157 12.21 8.24 10.11
N ALA A 158 13.43 7.93 10.53
CA ALA A 158 14.64 8.52 9.95
C ALA A 158 14.78 8.16 8.46
N GLY A 159 14.44 6.93 8.10
CA GLY A 159 14.41 6.45 6.72
C GLY A 159 13.35 7.15 5.87
N VAL A 160 12.17 7.47 6.43
CA VAL A 160 11.13 8.28 5.76
C VAL A 160 11.67 9.68 5.48
N ILE A 161 12.24 10.34 6.49
CA ILE A 161 12.83 11.68 6.33
C ILE A 161 13.95 11.65 5.29
N GLN A 162 14.82 10.65 5.32
CA GLN A 162 15.88 10.51 4.32
C GLN A 162 15.33 10.32 2.91
N LYS A 163 14.26 9.55 2.75
CA LYS A 163 13.68 9.20 1.44
C LYS A 163 12.87 10.35 0.83
N PHE A 164 12.04 11.03 1.64
CA PHE A 164 11.08 12.02 1.16
C PHE A 164 11.46 13.46 1.50
N GLY A 165 12.37 13.66 2.46
CA GLY A 165 12.74 14.99 2.97
C GLY A 165 11.71 15.59 3.91
N VAL A 166 10.72 14.83 4.37
CA VAL A 166 9.65 15.24 5.28
C VAL A 166 9.40 14.19 6.35
N ALA A 167 8.84 14.61 7.49
CA ALA A 167 8.40 13.68 8.53
C ALA A 167 7.18 12.84 8.06
N PRO A 168 6.92 11.65 8.65
CA PRO A 168 5.78 10.81 8.32
C PRO A 168 4.44 11.56 8.32
N GLU A 169 4.19 12.40 9.31
CA GLU A 169 2.97 13.19 9.43
C GLU A 169 2.73 14.17 8.26
N SER A 170 3.80 14.57 7.57
CA SER A 170 3.74 15.45 6.40
C SER A 170 3.56 14.70 5.06
N ILE A 171 3.57 13.36 5.06
CA ILE A 171 3.45 12.58 3.81
C ILE A 171 2.14 12.87 3.06
N PRO A 172 0.96 12.95 3.71
CA PRO A 172 -0.26 13.30 2.99
C PRO A 172 -0.20 14.70 2.36
N ASP A 173 0.37 15.68 3.05
CA ASP A 173 0.57 17.04 2.53
C ASP A 173 1.59 17.06 1.37
N TYR A 174 2.64 16.26 1.50
CA TYR A 174 3.64 16.10 0.44
C TYR A 174 3.02 15.51 -0.83
N LEU A 175 2.22 14.45 -0.70
CA LEU A 175 1.55 13.81 -1.83
C LEU A 175 0.48 14.74 -2.44
N ALA A 176 -0.21 15.53 -1.63
CA ALA A 176 -1.14 16.54 -2.13
C ALA A 176 -0.47 17.56 -3.05
N LEU A 177 0.77 17.96 -2.72
CA LEU A 177 1.53 18.92 -3.53
C LEU A 177 2.12 18.29 -4.78
N VAL A 178 2.75 17.11 -4.66
CA VAL A 178 3.47 16.48 -5.79
C VAL A 178 2.57 15.64 -6.70
N GLY A 179 1.41 15.22 -6.20
CA GLY A 179 0.52 14.29 -6.87
C GLY A 179 0.91 12.84 -6.75
N ASP A 180 0.00 11.98 -7.18
CA ASP A 180 0.20 10.56 -7.34
C ASP A 180 -0.38 10.07 -8.66
N ALA A 181 0.49 9.79 -9.61
CA ALA A 181 0.08 9.30 -10.91
C ALA A 181 -0.47 7.86 -10.86
N ALA A 182 -0.07 7.05 -9.87
CA ALA A 182 -0.60 5.70 -9.69
C ALA A 182 -2.05 5.74 -9.21
N ASP A 183 -2.37 6.67 -8.31
CA ASP A 183 -3.71 6.90 -7.79
C ASP A 183 -4.54 7.88 -8.64
N GLY A 184 -3.94 8.50 -9.66
CA GLY A 184 -4.65 9.31 -10.65
C GLY A 184 -4.94 10.75 -10.26
N TYR A 185 -4.22 11.35 -9.31
CA TYR A 185 -4.34 12.78 -9.02
C TYR A 185 -3.03 13.54 -9.25
N PRO A 186 -3.10 14.76 -9.86
CA PRO A 186 -1.93 15.39 -10.46
C PRO A 186 -1.04 16.18 -9.48
N GLY A 187 -1.50 16.44 -8.25
CA GLY A 187 -0.87 17.42 -7.37
C GLY A 187 -1.07 18.87 -7.85
N LEU A 188 -0.27 19.81 -7.31
CA LEU A 188 -0.38 21.21 -7.67
C LEU A 188 0.62 21.62 -8.74
N PRO A 189 0.23 22.43 -9.73
CA PRO A 189 1.14 22.91 -10.77
C PRO A 189 2.39 23.60 -10.22
N GLY A 190 3.56 23.16 -10.67
CA GLY A 190 4.84 23.71 -10.26
C GLY A 190 5.42 23.13 -8.97
N TRP A 191 4.63 22.48 -8.14
CA TRP A 191 5.09 21.82 -6.93
C TRP A 191 5.70 20.46 -7.27
N GLY A 192 7.01 20.36 -7.16
CA GLY A 192 7.75 19.12 -7.36
C GLY A 192 8.37 18.64 -6.04
N ALA A 193 8.86 17.40 -6.04
CA ALA A 193 9.37 16.72 -4.85
C ALA A 193 10.33 17.56 -4.00
N LYS A 194 11.31 18.23 -4.64
CA LYS A 194 12.32 19.02 -3.91
C LYS A 194 11.74 20.25 -3.21
N SER A 195 10.89 21.00 -3.91
CA SER A 195 10.26 22.21 -3.34
C SER A 195 9.26 21.85 -2.25
N SER A 196 8.45 20.81 -2.45
CA SER A 196 7.49 20.32 -1.46
C SER A 196 8.21 19.84 -0.19
N ALA A 197 9.28 19.05 -0.35
CA ALA A 197 10.10 18.61 0.78
C ALA A 197 10.71 19.78 1.54
N ALA A 198 11.34 20.75 0.84
CA ALA A 198 11.98 21.89 1.48
C ALA A 198 10.99 22.76 2.28
N VAL A 199 9.76 22.93 1.78
CA VAL A 199 8.72 23.71 2.45
C VAL A 199 8.13 22.94 3.61
N LEU A 200 7.72 21.68 3.40
CA LEU A 200 7.08 20.87 4.45
C LEU A 200 8.03 20.41 5.54
N ALA A 201 9.33 20.24 5.26
CA ALA A 201 10.32 20.02 6.31
C ALA A 201 10.37 21.14 7.36
N LYS A 202 9.94 22.35 6.98
CA LYS A 202 9.89 23.50 7.87
C LYS A 202 8.51 23.73 8.48
N PHE A 203 7.47 23.59 7.69
CA PHE A 203 6.13 23.99 8.07
C PHE A 203 5.20 22.83 8.43
N LEU A 204 5.62 21.60 8.18
CA LEU A 204 4.94 20.32 8.45
C LEU A 204 3.64 20.15 7.64
N HIS A 205 2.70 21.07 7.75
CA HIS A 205 1.37 20.99 7.15
C HIS A 205 1.07 22.18 6.23
N LEU A 206 0.18 21.97 5.26
CA LEU A 206 -0.23 22.98 4.27
C LEU A 206 -0.71 24.28 4.94
N GLU A 207 -1.49 24.16 6.02
CA GLU A 207 -2.06 25.29 6.75
C GLU A 207 -1.00 26.17 7.43
N SER A 208 0.14 25.59 7.75
CA SER A 208 1.24 26.29 8.41
C SER A 208 2.14 27.05 7.43
N ILE A 209 1.95 26.83 6.13
CA ILE A 209 2.76 27.48 5.09
C ILE A 209 2.34 28.96 4.95
N PRO A 210 3.22 29.94 5.24
CA PRO A 210 2.87 31.34 5.07
C PRO A 210 2.52 31.69 3.63
N LYS A 211 1.46 32.50 3.43
CA LYS A 211 1.08 33.00 2.10
C LYS A 211 2.17 33.86 1.47
N ASN A 212 2.93 34.61 2.31
CA ASN A 212 4.07 35.37 1.86
C ASN A 212 5.30 34.47 1.77
N TRP A 213 5.70 34.09 0.57
CA TRP A 213 6.84 33.22 0.33
C TRP A 213 8.17 33.73 0.90
N ARG A 214 8.32 35.05 1.13
CA ARG A 214 9.55 35.63 1.72
C ARG A 214 9.79 35.17 3.15
N GLU A 215 8.74 34.70 3.82
CA GLU A 215 8.83 34.13 5.17
C GLU A 215 9.29 32.68 5.16
N TRP A 216 9.23 31.99 4.00
CA TRP A 216 9.61 30.59 3.91
C TRP A 216 11.08 30.36 4.26
N ARG A 217 11.98 31.16 3.71
CA ARG A 217 13.44 31.06 3.95
C ARG A 217 13.93 29.61 3.77
N VAL A 218 13.49 28.95 2.73
CA VAL A 218 13.86 27.61 2.31
C VAL A 218 14.37 27.63 0.89
N ASN A 219 15.13 26.62 0.49
CA ASN A 219 15.63 26.50 -0.88
C ASN A 219 14.54 25.86 -1.77
N ALA A 220 13.58 26.65 -2.20
CA ALA A 220 12.55 26.24 -3.16
C ALA A 220 12.72 27.00 -4.48
N THR A 221 12.49 26.29 -5.60
CA THR A 221 12.56 26.92 -6.93
C THR A 221 11.30 27.74 -7.17
N ASN A 222 11.44 29.00 -7.61
CA ASN A 222 10.33 29.92 -7.89
C ASN A 222 9.30 30.04 -6.74
N PRO A 223 9.73 30.35 -5.50
CA PRO A 223 8.84 30.27 -4.34
C PRO A 223 7.63 31.20 -4.43
N GLY A 224 7.73 32.32 -5.13
CA GLY A 224 6.59 33.23 -5.38
C GLY A 224 5.48 32.53 -6.18
N SER A 225 5.84 31.90 -7.29
CA SER A 225 4.89 31.15 -8.11
C SER A 225 4.27 29.97 -7.34
N LEU A 226 5.06 29.28 -6.50
CA LEU A 226 4.55 28.19 -5.66
C LEU A 226 3.52 28.69 -4.65
N ALA A 227 3.77 29.82 -3.98
CA ALA A 227 2.84 30.43 -3.04
C ALA A 227 1.54 30.85 -3.72
N ASP A 228 1.65 31.51 -4.89
CA ASP A 228 0.50 31.94 -5.69
C ASP A 228 -0.34 30.71 -6.13
N THR A 229 0.33 29.63 -6.56
CA THR A 229 -0.34 28.39 -6.92
C THR A 229 -1.05 27.75 -5.73
N LEU A 230 -0.37 27.63 -4.58
CA LEU A 230 -0.99 27.07 -3.37
C LEU A 230 -2.22 27.87 -2.93
N CYS A 231 -2.15 29.22 -2.98
CA CYS A 231 -3.29 30.06 -2.65
C CYS A 231 -4.45 29.88 -3.62
N ARG A 232 -4.18 29.82 -4.92
CA ARG A 232 -5.18 29.68 -5.97
C ARG A 232 -5.82 28.29 -5.98
N GLU A 233 -5.02 27.26 -5.77
CA GLU A 233 -5.43 25.85 -5.85
C GLU A 233 -5.68 25.25 -4.46
N TRP A 234 -5.97 26.05 -3.45
CA TRP A 234 -6.10 25.60 -2.06
C TRP A 234 -7.11 24.46 -1.89
N GLU A 235 -8.27 24.57 -2.53
CA GLU A 235 -9.31 23.55 -2.48
C GLU A 235 -8.83 22.21 -3.08
N ASN A 236 -8.08 22.26 -4.17
CA ASN A 236 -7.46 21.08 -4.76
C ASN A 236 -6.38 20.50 -3.85
N ALA A 237 -5.57 21.33 -3.20
CA ALA A 237 -4.55 20.87 -2.23
C ALA A 237 -5.20 20.08 -1.08
N ILE A 238 -6.29 20.62 -0.52
CA ILE A 238 -7.05 19.95 0.55
C ILE A 238 -7.72 18.67 0.06
N LEU A 239 -8.28 18.68 -1.15
CA LEU A 239 -8.86 17.49 -1.76
C LEU A 239 -7.81 16.39 -1.97
N PHE A 240 -6.67 16.71 -2.56
CA PHE A 240 -5.60 15.75 -2.82
C PHE A 240 -5.00 15.22 -1.50
N ARG A 241 -4.85 16.07 -0.48
CA ARG A 241 -4.46 15.60 0.85
C ARG A 241 -5.49 14.61 1.42
N ARG A 242 -6.78 14.89 1.24
CA ARG A 242 -7.85 13.96 1.66
C ARG A 242 -7.77 12.62 0.92
N LEU A 243 -7.39 12.61 -0.36
CA LEU A 243 -7.16 11.38 -1.12
C LEU A 243 -5.93 10.62 -0.60
N ALA A 244 -4.84 11.33 -0.29
CA ALA A 244 -3.61 10.75 0.20
C ALA A 244 -3.67 10.31 1.68
N THR A 245 -4.61 10.83 2.47
CA THR A 245 -4.72 10.50 3.90
C THR A 245 -5.39 9.14 4.09
N LEU A 246 -4.68 8.23 4.74
CA LEU A 246 -5.20 6.91 5.05
C LEU A 246 -6.13 6.94 6.27
N ARG A 247 -7.17 6.12 6.21
CA ARG A 247 -8.11 5.96 7.31
C ARG A 247 -7.48 5.13 8.42
N THR A 248 -7.62 5.59 9.65
CA THR A 248 -7.09 4.90 10.84
C THR A 248 -8.16 4.55 11.86
N ASP A 249 -9.42 4.81 11.52
CA ASP A 249 -10.61 4.64 12.35
C ASP A 249 -11.44 3.41 11.99
N ILE A 250 -10.89 2.51 11.16
CA ILE A 250 -11.53 1.25 10.78
C ILE A 250 -11.24 0.21 11.89
N ARG A 251 -12.31 -0.40 12.42
CA ARG A 251 -12.17 -1.48 13.40
C ARG A 251 -12.02 -2.82 12.68
N LEU A 252 -10.85 -3.43 12.79
CA LEU A 252 -10.49 -4.68 12.12
C LEU A 252 -10.34 -5.86 13.08
N PHE A 253 -10.02 -5.60 14.33
CA PHE A 253 -9.89 -6.56 15.43
C PHE A 253 -10.12 -5.84 16.77
N ASP A 254 -10.38 -6.59 17.81
CA ASP A 254 -10.54 -6.08 19.18
C ASP A 254 -9.28 -6.33 20.01
N ASP A 255 -8.62 -7.46 19.77
CA ASP A 255 -7.37 -7.82 20.43
C ASP A 255 -6.31 -8.23 19.39
N VAL A 256 -5.05 -7.86 19.65
CA VAL A 256 -3.91 -8.23 18.77
C VAL A 256 -3.68 -9.73 18.69
N ASP A 257 -4.12 -10.50 19.69
CA ASP A 257 -4.04 -11.96 19.66
C ASP A 257 -4.96 -12.59 18.58
N GLU A 258 -5.96 -11.87 18.08
CA GLU A 258 -6.75 -12.30 16.92
C GLU A 258 -5.90 -12.41 15.66
N LEU A 259 -4.77 -11.69 15.59
CA LEU A 259 -3.83 -11.75 14.46
C LEU A 259 -2.87 -12.93 14.55
N ARG A 260 -2.96 -13.71 15.64
CA ARG A 260 -2.06 -14.83 15.88
C ARG A 260 -2.37 -15.98 14.95
N TRP A 261 -1.35 -16.41 14.19
CA TRP A 261 -1.48 -17.60 13.37
C TRP A 261 -1.52 -18.85 14.23
N LEU A 262 -2.60 -19.61 14.10
CA LEU A 262 -2.86 -20.85 14.88
C LEU A 262 -2.70 -22.12 14.05
N GLY A 263 -2.25 -22.00 12.81
CA GLY A 263 -2.15 -23.11 11.87
C GLY A 263 -3.25 -23.11 10.82
N PRO A 264 -3.09 -23.90 9.76
CA PRO A 264 -4.07 -23.99 8.69
C PRO A 264 -5.36 -24.69 9.14
N SER A 265 -6.46 -24.38 8.47
CA SER A 265 -7.75 -25.06 8.63
C SER A 265 -7.69 -26.48 8.05
N SER A 266 -8.64 -27.34 8.42
CA SER A 266 -8.75 -28.71 7.90
C SER A 266 -8.98 -28.79 6.39
N GLY A 267 -9.45 -27.72 5.75
CA GLY A 267 -9.66 -27.64 4.30
C GLY A 267 -8.43 -27.21 3.49
N PHE A 268 -7.37 -26.76 4.15
CA PHE A 268 -6.21 -26.16 3.49
C PHE A 268 -5.51 -27.13 2.52
N ASP A 269 -5.27 -28.38 2.94
CA ASP A 269 -4.54 -29.34 2.11
C ASP A 269 -5.28 -29.65 0.80
N ALA A 270 -6.61 -29.73 0.84
CA ALA A 270 -7.42 -29.95 -0.36
C ALA A 270 -7.36 -28.74 -1.32
N LEU A 271 -7.38 -27.54 -0.78
CA LEU A 271 -7.28 -26.31 -1.56
C LEU A 271 -5.88 -26.11 -2.14
N ALA A 272 -4.84 -26.35 -1.34
CA ALA A 272 -3.45 -26.33 -1.79
C ALA A 272 -3.19 -27.35 -2.92
N ALA A 273 -3.72 -28.58 -2.78
CA ALA A 273 -3.61 -29.60 -3.82
C ALA A 273 -4.30 -29.19 -5.13
N ARG A 274 -5.40 -28.42 -5.08
CA ARG A 274 -6.04 -27.87 -6.29
C ARG A 274 -5.14 -26.85 -6.98
N LEU A 275 -4.45 -26.00 -6.21
CA LEU A 275 -3.51 -25.03 -6.75
C LEU A 275 -2.26 -25.70 -7.37
N ASP A 276 -1.81 -26.82 -6.78
CA ASP A 276 -0.60 -27.54 -7.21
C ASP A 276 -0.82 -28.43 -8.42
N ALA A 277 -2.06 -28.79 -8.70
CA ALA A 277 -2.42 -29.66 -9.80
C ALA A 277 -2.26 -28.94 -11.15
N THR A 278 -1.03 -28.75 -11.58
CA THR A 278 -0.70 -28.03 -12.79
C THR A 278 -0.79 -28.89 -14.03
N ARG A 279 -1.40 -28.38 -15.09
CA ARG A 279 -1.13 -28.78 -16.45
C ARG A 279 0.14 -28.08 -16.90
N THR A 280 1.26 -28.78 -16.97
CA THR A 280 2.52 -28.25 -17.46
C THR A 280 2.42 -28.03 -18.98
N GLU A 281 1.82 -26.96 -19.42
CA GLU A 281 2.04 -26.42 -20.74
C GLU A 281 3.19 -25.42 -20.62
N ARG A 282 4.39 -25.82 -21.06
CA ARG A 282 5.49 -24.91 -21.34
C ARG A 282 5.09 -24.05 -22.54
N THR A 283 4.34 -22.99 -22.31
CA THR A 283 4.20 -21.92 -23.27
C THR A 283 5.41 -21.01 -23.10
N PRO A 284 6.16 -20.69 -24.18
CA PRO A 284 7.25 -19.71 -24.08
C PRO A 284 6.69 -18.41 -23.51
N ALA A 285 7.41 -17.80 -22.60
CA ALA A 285 7.05 -16.55 -21.96
C ALA A 285 6.68 -15.51 -23.04
N ALA A 286 5.39 -15.36 -23.30
CA ALA A 286 4.88 -14.18 -23.96
C ALA A 286 5.20 -13.03 -23.01
N THR A 287 6.09 -12.16 -23.42
CA THR A 287 6.49 -10.96 -22.70
C THR A 287 5.22 -10.18 -22.40
N ARG A 288 4.70 -10.29 -21.18
CA ARG A 288 3.59 -9.47 -20.71
C ARG A 288 4.08 -8.03 -20.78
N ARG A 289 3.74 -7.34 -21.85
CA ARG A 289 4.11 -5.93 -22.04
C ARG A 289 3.31 -5.13 -21.03
N LYS A 290 4.02 -4.44 -20.13
CA LYS A 290 3.42 -3.31 -19.41
C LYS A 290 2.81 -2.40 -20.48
N SER A 291 1.51 -2.21 -20.46
CA SER A 291 0.88 -1.14 -21.22
C SER A 291 1.33 0.16 -20.54
N SER A 292 2.47 0.69 -21.01
CA SER A 292 2.85 2.06 -20.71
C SER A 292 1.83 2.92 -21.44
N ALA A 293 0.86 3.42 -20.70
CA ALA A 293 0.05 4.56 -21.14
C ALA A 293 0.99 5.77 -21.20
N THR A 294 1.81 5.82 -22.25
CA THR A 294 2.48 7.04 -22.66
C THR A 294 1.43 7.84 -23.41
N LYS A 295 0.86 8.81 -22.75
CA LYS A 295 0.22 9.92 -23.47
C LYS A 295 1.10 11.13 -23.33
N SER A 296 1.46 11.61 -24.50
CA SER A 296 2.08 12.89 -24.83
C SER A 296 1.44 14.06 -24.09
#